data_3ad3ced7af0c0c22410775f8d715c692
#
_entry.id   3ad3ced7af0c0c22410775f8d715c692
#
_cell.length_a   1.000
_cell.length_b   1.000
_cell.length_c   1.000
_cell.angle_alpha   90.00
_cell.angle_beta   90.00
_cell.angle_gamma   90.00
#
_symmetry.space_group_name_H-M   'P 1'
#
loop_
_entity.id
_entity.type
_entity.pdbx_description
1 polymer ?
#
loop_
_entity_poly.entity_id
_entity_poly.type
_entity_poly.pdbx_seq_one_letter_code
_entity_poly.pdbx_strand_id
1 'polypeptide(L)'
;LMKNLNKKVVSILRKKKVKLAIAESCTGGMLSSAITSVSGSSKVFTMGLVTYSNKSKNLLLKIPNKIIKNYGAVSSQCCSYMVNNLSKISKSSMVTSPVTKVPFECLNELA
;
A
#
# COMPACT_ATOMS: atom_id res chain seq x y z
N LEU A 1 -12.80 -11.69 4.72
CA LEU A 1 -11.99 -11.33 3.60
C LEU A 1 -10.57 -11.79 3.73
N MET A 2 -9.80 -11.23 4.54
CA MET A 2 -8.42 -11.61 4.80
C MET A 2 -8.32 -12.42 6.08
N LYS A 3 -9.19 -13.41 6.23
CA LYS A 3 -9.25 -14.22 7.44
C LYS A 3 -7.88 -14.81 7.76
N ASN A 4 -7.32 -14.42 8.87
CA ASN A 4 -6.03 -14.91 9.38
C ASN A 4 -4.82 -14.61 8.51
N LEU A 5 -4.99 -14.17 7.25
CA LEU A 5 -3.86 -13.83 6.39
C LEU A 5 -3.16 -12.57 6.90
N ASN A 6 -3.92 -11.56 7.32
CA ASN A 6 -3.35 -10.36 7.93
C ASN A 6 -2.60 -10.70 9.21
N LYS A 7 -3.12 -11.60 10.04
CA LYS A 7 -2.44 -12.05 11.25
C LYS A 7 -1.13 -12.77 10.94
N LYS A 8 -1.12 -13.61 9.90
CA LYS A 8 0.08 -14.29 9.46
C LYS A 8 1.14 -13.32 8.98
N VAL A 9 0.74 -12.32 8.19
CA VAL A 9 1.65 -11.29 7.69
C VAL A 9 2.28 -10.52 8.85
N VAL A 10 1.46 -10.03 9.77
CA VAL A 10 1.96 -9.29 10.94
C VAL A 10 2.90 -10.15 11.77
N SER A 11 2.56 -11.42 11.99
CA SER A 11 3.42 -12.35 12.73
C SER A 11 4.78 -12.54 12.06
N ILE A 12 4.79 -12.74 10.74
CA ILE A 12 6.04 -12.92 9.98
C ILE A 12 6.90 -11.65 10.06
N LEU A 13 6.29 -10.49 9.85
CA LEU A 13 7.00 -9.21 9.90
C LEU A 13 7.61 -8.95 11.28
N ARG A 14 6.87 -9.29 12.33
CA ARG A 14 7.38 -9.17 13.70
C ARG A 14 8.60 -10.06 13.93
N LYS A 15 8.51 -11.32 13.53
CA LYS A 15 9.61 -12.29 13.68
C LYS A 15 10.85 -11.84 12.92
N LYS A 16 10.66 -11.30 11.73
CA LYS A 16 11.76 -10.83 10.88
C LYS A 16 12.23 -9.41 11.21
N LYS A 17 11.56 -8.75 12.14
CA LYS A 17 11.84 -7.35 12.51
C LYS A 17 11.80 -6.41 11.31
N VAL A 18 10.80 -6.60 10.46
CA VAL A 18 10.60 -5.81 9.24
C VAL A 18 9.49 -4.80 9.48
N LYS A 19 9.72 -3.56 9.04
CA LYS A 19 8.72 -2.49 9.08
C LYS A 19 8.05 -2.36 7.71
N LEU A 20 6.74 -2.14 7.72
CA LEU A 20 5.90 -2.09 6.51
C LEU A 20 5.27 -0.71 6.37
N ALA A 21 5.34 -0.16 5.15
CA ALA A 21 4.57 1.02 4.75
C ALA A 21 3.74 0.68 3.52
N ILE A 22 2.57 1.28 3.40
CA ILE A 22 1.63 0.98 2.32
C ILE A 22 1.16 2.28 1.67
N ALA A 23 1.22 2.32 0.33
CA ALA A 23 0.63 3.39 -0.46
C ALA A 23 -0.62 2.83 -1.14
N GLU A 24 -1.76 3.44 -0.89
CA GLU A 24 -3.04 3.00 -1.44
C GLU A 24 -3.68 4.07 -2.31
N SER A 25 -4.44 3.65 -3.30
CA SER A 25 -5.23 4.52 -4.15
C SER A 25 -6.66 3.96 -4.24
N CYS A 26 -6.93 3.10 -5.20
CA CYS A 26 -8.29 2.57 -5.43
C CYS A 26 -8.84 1.74 -4.27
N THR A 27 -8.00 1.19 -3.43
CA THR A 27 -8.40 0.44 -2.24
C THR A 27 -8.84 1.32 -1.07
N GLY A 28 -8.54 2.61 -1.11
CA GLY A 28 -9.03 3.59 -0.14
C GLY A 28 -8.58 3.40 1.30
N GLY A 29 -7.50 2.67 1.53
CA GLY A 29 -7.00 2.41 2.89
C GLY A 29 -7.34 1.02 3.42
N MET A 30 -7.93 0.18 2.59
CA MET A 30 -8.41 -1.13 3.03
C MET A 30 -7.28 -2.07 3.44
N LEU A 31 -6.17 -2.06 2.72
CA LEU A 31 -5.02 -2.90 3.07
C LEU A 31 -4.39 -2.45 4.39
N SER A 32 -4.21 -1.15 4.56
CA SER A 32 -3.71 -0.59 5.82
C SER A 32 -4.64 -0.94 6.98
N SER A 33 -5.94 -0.84 6.78
CA SER A 33 -6.94 -1.21 7.78
C SER A 33 -6.83 -2.69 8.16
N ALA A 34 -6.67 -3.56 7.18
CA ALA A 34 -6.52 -5.00 7.43
C ALA A 34 -5.29 -5.30 8.30
N ILE A 35 -4.19 -4.61 8.05
CA ILE A 35 -2.97 -4.78 8.84
C ILE A 35 -3.15 -4.21 10.25
N THR A 36 -3.67 -2.99 10.35
CA THR A 36 -3.79 -2.32 11.66
C THR A 36 -4.85 -2.94 12.56
N SER A 37 -5.77 -3.73 12.02
CA SER A 37 -6.75 -4.46 12.82
C SER A 37 -6.14 -5.60 13.63
N VAL A 38 -4.90 -5.98 13.33
CA VAL A 38 -4.22 -7.07 14.04
C VAL A 38 -3.54 -6.52 15.30
N SER A 39 -3.74 -7.20 16.43
CA SER A 39 -3.07 -6.84 17.68
C SER A 39 -1.54 -6.94 17.50
N GLY A 40 -0.83 -5.91 17.95
CA GLY A 40 0.63 -5.85 17.83
C GLY A 40 1.12 -5.31 16.50
N SER A 41 0.22 -4.92 15.59
CA SER A 41 0.60 -4.38 14.27
C SER A 41 1.41 -3.08 14.37
N SER A 42 1.26 -2.32 15.46
CA SER A 42 2.05 -1.10 15.66
C SER A 42 3.56 -1.33 15.67
N LYS A 43 3.98 -2.55 15.95
CA LYS A 43 5.39 -2.93 15.94
C LYS A 43 5.94 -3.14 14.53
N VAL A 44 5.06 -3.30 13.55
CA VAL A 44 5.47 -3.59 12.16
C VAL A 44 4.95 -2.55 11.16
N PHE A 45 3.83 -1.90 11.42
CA PHE A 45 3.23 -0.95 10.49
C PHE A 45 3.73 0.47 10.79
N THR A 46 4.40 1.08 9.81
CA THR A 46 4.99 2.42 9.96
C THR A 46 4.03 3.51 9.54
N MET A 47 3.53 3.44 8.32
CA MET A 47 2.59 4.40 7.79
C MET A 47 1.83 3.86 6.60
N GLY A 48 0.64 4.39 6.38
CA GLY A 48 -0.13 4.16 5.17
C GLY A 48 -0.55 5.51 4.62
N LEU A 49 -0.40 5.69 3.30
CA LEU A 49 -0.88 6.87 2.60
C LEU A 49 -1.99 6.47 1.63
N VAL A 50 -3.08 7.20 1.65
CA VAL A 50 -4.16 7.03 0.68
C VAL A 50 -4.12 8.22 -0.27
N THR A 51 -3.49 8.02 -1.42
CA THR A 51 -3.39 9.05 -2.47
C THR A 51 -4.38 8.72 -3.59
N TYR A 52 -5.65 8.93 -3.30
CA TYR A 52 -6.72 8.54 -4.20
C TYR A 52 -6.76 9.37 -5.49
N SER A 53 -6.64 10.69 -5.35
CA SER A 53 -6.66 11.58 -6.51
C SER A 53 -5.30 11.68 -7.19
N ASN A 54 -5.30 12.03 -8.46
CA ASN A 54 -4.05 12.28 -9.19
C ASN A 54 -3.26 13.44 -8.57
N LYS A 55 -3.98 14.46 -8.10
CA LYS A 55 -3.36 15.61 -7.43
C LYS A 55 -2.63 15.16 -6.15
N SER A 56 -3.24 14.28 -5.35
CA SER A 56 -2.60 13.79 -4.12
C SER A 56 -1.39 12.90 -4.42
N LYS A 57 -1.45 12.13 -5.50
CA LYS A 57 -0.29 11.34 -5.95
C LYS A 57 0.89 12.23 -6.28
N ASN A 58 0.65 13.30 -7.00
CA ASN A 58 1.68 14.28 -7.34
C ASN A 58 2.19 15.03 -6.10
N LEU A 59 1.26 15.51 -5.28
CA LEU A 59 1.59 16.34 -4.11
C LEU A 59 2.39 15.58 -3.05
N LEU A 60 1.92 14.40 -2.65
CA LEU A 60 2.49 13.65 -1.54
C LEU A 60 3.57 12.66 -1.97
N LEU A 61 3.34 11.95 -3.07
CA LEU A 61 4.27 10.93 -3.54
C LEU A 61 5.13 11.39 -4.72
N LYS A 62 5.01 12.65 -5.11
CA LYS A 62 5.85 13.27 -6.15
C LYS A 62 5.81 12.51 -7.47
N ILE A 63 4.69 11.88 -7.80
CA ILE A 63 4.55 11.18 -9.08
C ILE A 63 4.42 12.22 -10.18
N PRO A 64 5.29 12.18 -11.20
CA PRO A 64 5.21 13.16 -12.29
C PRO A 64 3.87 13.06 -13.03
N ASN A 65 3.27 14.20 -13.32
CA ASN A 65 1.99 14.24 -14.04
C ASN A 65 2.04 13.51 -15.38
N LYS A 66 3.19 13.54 -16.07
CA LYS A 66 3.37 12.84 -17.33
C LYS A 66 3.25 11.33 -17.20
N ILE A 67 3.64 10.77 -16.06
CA ILE A 67 3.52 9.33 -15.80
C ILE A 67 2.05 8.95 -15.67
N ILE A 68 1.29 9.73 -14.91
CA ILE A 68 -0.14 9.50 -14.75
C ILE A 68 -0.86 9.68 -16.09
N LYS A 69 -0.47 10.71 -16.86
CA LYS A 69 -1.08 11.00 -18.16
C LYS A 69 -0.78 9.90 -19.18
N ASN A 70 0.46 9.43 -19.25
CA ASN A 70 0.89 8.50 -20.29
C ASN A 70 0.52 7.04 -19.98
N TYR A 71 0.55 6.64 -18.72
CA TYR A 71 0.35 5.24 -18.31
C TYR A 71 -0.93 5.03 -17.50
N GLY A 72 -1.52 6.10 -16.98
CA GLY A 72 -2.70 6.03 -16.12
C GLY A 72 -2.34 5.89 -14.65
N ALA A 73 -3.30 6.28 -13.81
CA ALA A 73 -3.13 6.21 -12.35
C ALA A 73 -3.05 4.77 -11.84
N VAL A 74 -3.66 3.84 -12.56
CA VAL A 74 -3.65 2.41 -12.23
C VAL A 74 -2.76 1.70 -13.24
N SER A 75 -1.47 1.74 -12.99
CA SER A 75 -0.46 1.16 -13.86
C SER A 75 0.74 0.72 -13.04
N SER A 76 1.53 -0.20 -13.60
CA SER A 76 2.77 -0.62 -12.95
C SER A 76 3.76 0.54 -12.83
N GLN A 77 3.77 1.44 -13.80
CA GLN A 77 4.64 2.61 -13.79
C GLN A 77 4.29 3.55 -12.64
N CYS A 78 3.00 3.88 -12.49
CA CYS A 78 2.55 4.72 -11.38
C CYS A 78 2.82 4.04 -10.03
N CYS A 79 2.53 2.76 -9.95
CA CYS A 79 2.78 1.97 -8.72
C CYS A 79 4.25 1.98 -8.32
N SER A 80 5.16 1.84 -9.28
CA SER A 80 6.60 1.87 -9.00
C SER A 80 7.01 3.20 -8.37
N TYR A 81 6.49 4.31 -8.88
CA TYR A 81 6.73 5.63 -8.27
C TYR A 81 6.17 5.70 -6.86
N MET A 82 4.95 5.17 -6.66
CA MET A 82 4.32 5.18 -5.33
C MET A 82 5.19 4.43 -4.32
N VAL A 83 5.62 3.22 -4.66
CA VAL A 83 6.45 2.39 -3.78
C VAL A 83 7.81 3.03 -3.52
N ASN A 84 8.50 3.45 -4.56
CA ASN A 84 9.83 4.02 -4.42
C ASN A 84 9.82 5.31 -3.60
N ASN A 85 8.83 6.17 -3.84
CA ASN A 85 8.76 7.44 -3.15
C ASN A 85 8.25 7.29 -1.71
N LEU A 86 7.33 6.37 -1.46
CA LEU A 86 6.93 6.06 -0.09
C LEU A 86 8.09 5.43 0.69
N SER A 87 8.89 4.62 0.05
CA SER A 87 10.10 4.06 0.69
C SER A 87 11.02 5.17 1.21
N LYS A 88 11.22 6.22 0.41
CA LYS A 88 12.04 7.36 0.82
C LYS A 88 11.43 8.13 1.99
N ILE A 89 10.12 8.32 1.99
CA ILE A 89 9.41 9.04 3.04
C ILE A 89 9.38 8.25 4.34
N SER A 90 8.98 6.99 4.26
CA SER A 90 8.73 6.15 5.44
C SER A 90 10.01 5.55 6.02
N LYS A 91 11.04 5.36 5.19
CA LYS A 91 12.27 4.65 5.55
C LYS A 91 11.99 3.24 6.06
N SER A 92 10.88 2.65 5.63
CA SER A 92 10.49 1.30 5.99
C SER A 92 11.25 0.28 5.16
N SER A 93 11.53 -0.88 5.73
CA SER A 93 12.26 -1.93 5.05
C SER A 93 11.42 -2.68 4.03
N MET A 94 10.09 -2.58 4.14
CA MET A 94 9.16 -3.14 3.16
C MET A 94 8.11 -2.10 2.81
N VAL A 95 7.88 -1.91 1.51
CA VAL A 95 6.86 -0.99 1.02
C VAL A 95 6.05 -1.69 -0.06
N THR A 96 4.75 -1.54 -0.01
CA THR A 96 3.87 -2.13 -1.00
C THR A 96 2.78 -1.15 -1.42
N SER A 97 2.23 -1.38 -2.61
CA SER A 97 1.13 -0.59 -3.12
C SER A 97 0.22 -1.49 -3.95
N PRO A 98 -1.05 -1.63 -3.58
CA PRO A 98 -1.99 -2.37 -4.42
C PRO A 98 -2.21 -1.65 -5.75
N VAL A 99 -2.11 -2.36 -6.86
CA VAL A 99 -2.22 -1.81 -8.23
C VAL A 99 -3.42 -2.38 -8.94
N THR A 100 -4.45 -2.70 -8.26
CA THR A 100 -5.54 -3.42 -8.90
C THR A 100 -6.79 -2.55 -9.09
N LYS A 101 -7.45 -2.75 -10.23
CA LYS A 101 -8.82 -2.31 -10.47
C LYS A 101 -9.81 -3.41 -10.11
N VAL A 102 -9.34 -4.53 -9.63
CA VAL A 102 -10.16 -5.69 -9.32
C VAL A 102 -11.20 -5.29 -8.28
N PRO A 103 -12.49 -5.57 -8.53
CA PRO A 103 -13.53 -5.30 -7.53
C PRO A 103 -13.22 -5.99 -6.21
N PHE A 104 -13.74 -5.42 -5.14
CA PHE A 104 -13.50 -5.91 -3.80
C PHE A 104 -13.81 -7.41 -3.65
N GLU A 105 -14.89 -7.86 -4.28
CA GLU A 105 -15.30 -9.26 -4.26
C GLU A 105 -14.22 -10.17 -4.83
N CYS A 106 -13.55 -9.75 -5.89
CA CYS A 106 -12.47 -10.54 -6.48
C CYS A 106 -11.23 -10.58 -5.58
N LEU A 107 -11.00 -9.54 -4.78
CA LEU A 107 -9.92 -9.54 -3.80
C LEU A 107 -10.19 -10.58 -2.71
N ASN A 108 -11.45 -10.81 -2.38
CA ASN A 108 -11.84 -11.86 -1.44
C ASN A 108 -11.39 -13.24 -1.92
N GLU A 109 -11.52 -13.50 -3.22
CA GLU A 109 -11.15 -14.79 -3.81
C GLU A 109 -9.64 -14.98 -3.83
N LEU A 110 -8.87 -13.89 -3.92
CA LEU A 110 -7.42 -13.94 -3.91
C LEU A 110 -6.83 -14.09 -2.51
N ALA A 111 -7.61 -13.74 -1.52
CA ALA A 111 -7.18 -13.81 -0.14
C ALA A 111 -7.36 -15.20 0.44
#